data_a3bd2b7fa014958e1d046cc42e405c9f
#
_entry.id   a3bd2b7fa014958e1d046cc42e405c9f
#
_cell.length_a   1.000
_cell.length_b   1.000
_cell.length_c   1.000
_cell.angle_alpha   90.00
_cell.angle_beta   90.00
_cell.angle_gamma   90.00
#
_symmetry.space_group_name_H-M   'P 1'
#
loop_
_entity.id
_entity.type
_entity.pdbx_description
1 polymer ?
#
loop_
_entity_poly.entity_id
_entity_poly.type
_entity_poly.pdbx_seq_one_letter_code
_entity_poly.pdbx_strand_id
1 'polypeptide(L)'
;MSKPPLPDDAIALLRRPNPAVIATVRKDGSPVTTATWYLWEDDGRVLVNMDEARVRLQHVRRDPRVSLTVLSEDGWATHVTVLGRVVEMKDDEGLADIDRLSTHYTGHAYTNRDRARVSAWIEVERWHGWGAHKDSDQTG
;
A
#
# COMPACT_ATOMS: atom_id res chain seq x y z
N MET A 1 -16.66 -7.93 0.87
CA MET A 1 -15.52 -7.55 0.04
C MET A 1 -15.35 -8.54 -1.10
N SER A 2 -15.05 -8.03 -2.27
CA SER A 2 -14.92 -8.82 -3.48
C SER A 2 -13.52 -9.41 -3.63
N LYS A 3 -13.42 -10.47 -4.44
CA LYS A 3 -12.11 -11.05 -4.84
C LYS A 3 -11.53 -10.29 -6.03
N PRO A 4 -10.19 -10.25 -6.19
CA PRO A 4 -9.59 -9.78 -7.42
C PRO A 4 -10.06 -10.63 -8.64
N PRO A 5 -9.97 -10.10 -9.86
CA PRO A 5 -9.33 -8.82 -10.22
C PRO A 5 -10.22 -7.61 -9.91
N LEU A 6 -9.58 -6.46 -9.67
CA LEU A 6 -10.28 -5.19 -9.50
C LEU A 6 -10.74 -4.67 -10.87
N PRO A 7 -11.86 -3.92 -10.92
CA PRO A 7 -12.26 -3.22 -12.15
C PRO A 7 -11.21 -2.19 -12.61
N ASP A 8 -11.20 -1.90 -13.90
CA ASP A 8 -10.21 -1.00 -14.50
C ASP A 8 -10.24 0.41 -13.90
N ASP A 9 -11.44 0.92 -13.54
CA ASP A 9 -11.58 2.24 -12.93
C ASP A 9 -10.99 2.29 -11.51
N ALA A 10 -11.13 1.21 -10.74
CA ALA A 10 -10.50 1.10 -9.42
C ALA A 10 -8.96 1.02 -9.55
N ILE A 11 -8.46 0.26 -10.53
CA ILE A 11 -7.04 0.19 -10.81
C ILE A 11 -6.52 1.57 -11.25
N ALA A 12 -7.27 2.30 -12.06
CA ALA A 12 -6.90 3.66 -12.48
C ALA A 12 -6.73 4.60 -11.28
N LEU A 13 -7.61 4.51 -10.26
CA LEU A 13 -7.44 5.25 -9.03
C LEU A 13 -6.14 4.83 -8.30
N LEU A 14 -5.92 3.52 -8.17
CA LEU A 14 -4.76 2.99 -7.47
C LEU A 14 -3.43 3.34 -8.14
N ARG A 15 -3.42 3.57 -9.44
CA ARG A 15 -2.21 3.98 -10.17
C ARG A 15 -1.82 5.43 -9.96
N ARG A 16 -2.70 6.25 -9.38
CA ARG A 16 -2.42 7.66 -9.11
C ARG A 16 -1.71 7.83 -7.76
N PRO A 17 -0.91 8.92 -7.59
CA PRO A 17 -0.24 9.20 -6.31
C PRO A 17 -1.22 9.74 -5.26
N ASN A 18 -2.14 8.91 -4.85
CA ASN A 18 -3.17 9.26 -3.89
C ASN A 18 -2.69 9.10 -2.44
N PRO A 19 -3.23 9.87 -1.50
CA PRO A 19 -3.02 9.60 -0.08
C PRO A 19 -3.45 8.19 0.27
N ALA A 20 -2.68 7.52 1.10
CA ALA A 20 -3.00 6.17 1.53
C ALA A 20 -2.66 5.94 2.99
N VAL A 21 -3.39 5.01 3.61
CA VAL A 21 -3.19 4.60 5.00
C VAL A 21 -3.08 3.08 5.01
N ILE A 22 -2.00 2.57 5.59
CA ILE A 22 -1.79 1.14 5.77
C ILE A 22 -2.02 0.73 7.22
N ALA A 23 -2.71 -0.38 7.42
CA ALA A 23 -2.86 -1.03 8.72
C ALA A 23 -1.95 -2.24 8.79
N THR A 24 -1.24 -2.38 9.90
CA THR A 24 -0.42 -3.55 10.23
C THR A 24 -0.82 -4.08 11.60
N VAL A 25 -0.36 -5.28 11.94
CA VAL A 25 -0.75 -5.97 13.19
C VAL A 25 0.41 -5.94 14.17
N ARG A 26 0.15 -5.38 15.35
CA ARG A 26 1.13 -5.32 16.44
C ARG A 26 1.29 -6.70 17.10
N LYS A 27 2.32 -6.83 17.92
CA LYS A 27 2.65 -8.08 18.62
C LYS A 27 1.49 -8.62 19.45
N ASP A 28 0.69 -7.73 20.05
CA ASP A 28 -0.48 -8.10 20.85
C ASP A 28 -1.73 -8.39 20.04
N GLY A 29 -1.64 -8.34 18.70
CA GLY A 29 -2.75 -8.56 17.79
C GLY A 29 -3.56 -7.31 17.47
N SER A 30 -3.27 -6.19 18.11
CA SER A 30 -4.00 -4.95 17.82
C SER A 30 -3.56 -4.34 16.49
N PRO A 31 -4.49 -3.75 15.72
CA PRO A 31 -4.15 -3.05 14.49
C PRO A 31 -3.60 -1.66 14.77
N VAL A 32 -2.70 -1.19 13.91
CA VAL A 32 -2.23 0.19 13.91
C VAL A 32 -2.18 0.69 12.48
N THR A 33 -2.55 1.95 12.26
CA THR A 33 -2.54 2.57 10.93
C THR A 33 -1.50 3.67 10.86
N THR A 34 -0.97 3.88 9.64
CA THR A 34 -0.07 4.99 9.36
C THR A 34 -0.21 5.42 7.90
N ALA A 35 -0.01 6.70 7.64
CA ALA A 35 0.05 7.20 6.27
C ALA A 35 1.28 6.62 5.55
N THR A 36 1.14 6.34 4.27
CA THR A 36 2.21 5.70 3.49
C THR A 36 2.13 6.10 2.03
N TRP A 37 3.27 6.06 1.36
CA TRP A 37 3.34 5.98 -0.09
C TRP A 37 3.17 4.54 -0.52
N TYR A 38 2.63 4.34 -1.73
CA TYR A 38 2.47 3.01 -2.33
C TYR A 38 2.59 3.13 -3.85
N LEU A 39 2.82 2.01 -4.53
CA LEU A 39 2.68 1.88 -5.97
C LEU A 39 1.83 0.67 -6.29
N TRP A 40 0.89 0.83 -7.22
CA TRP A 40 0.23 -0.30 -7.85
C TRP A 40 1.13 -0.85 -8.95
N GLU A 41 1.59 -2.08 -8.80
CA GLU A 41 2.46 -2.73 -9.79
C GLU A 41 1.62 -3.35 -10.92
N ASP A 42 2.25 -3.53 -12.09
CA ASP A 42 1.56 -4.08 -13.25
C ASP A 42 1.07 -5.51 -13.06
N ASP A 43 1.67 -6.25 -12.13
CA ASP A 43 1.25 -7.62 -11.78
C ASP A 43 0.09 -7.66 -10.76
N GLY A 44 -0.45 -6.50 -10.37
CA GLY A 44 -1.57 -6.41 -9.43
C GLY A 44 -1.17 -6.45 -7.97
N ARG A 45 0.12 -6.44 -7.65
CA ARG A 45 0.60 -6.31 -6.28
C ARG A 45 0.80 -4.83 -5.92
N VAL A 46 0.87 -4.56 -4.64
CA VAL A 46 1.13 -3.22 -4.12
C VAL A 46 2.53 -3.17 -3.50
N LEU A 47 3.35 -2.25 -3.98
CA LEU A 47 4.66 -1.97 -3.41
C LEU A 47 4.55 -0.94 -2.30
N VAL A 48 5.12 -1.24 -1.15
CA VAL A 48 5.41 -0.28 -0.08
C VAL A 48 6.89 -0.39 0.29
N ASN A 49 7.42 0.65 0.94
CA ASN A 49 8.83 0.69 1.29
C ASN A 49 8.97 1.28 2.69
N MET A 50 9.86 0.71 3.49
CA MET A 50 10.02 1.07 4.88
C MET A 50 11.49 1.24 5.22
N ASP A 51 11.79 2.28 5.99
CA ASP A 51 13.08 2.41 6.66
C ASP A 51 13.29 1.20 7.59
N GLU A 52 14.50 0.64 7.61
CA GLU A 52 14.80 -0.56 8.40
C GLU A 52 14.53 -0.39 9.90
N ALA A 53 14.55 0.84 10.41
CA ALA A 53 14.29 1.13 11.82
C ALA A 53 12.80 1.28 12.15
N ARG A 54 11.91 1.20 11.18
CA ARG A 54 10.48 1.38 11.44
C ARG A 54 9.88 0.17 12.14
N VAL A 55 9.08 0.44 13.17
CA VAL A 55 8.35 -0.60 13.92
C VAL A 55 7.40 -1.36 12.99
N ARG A 56 6.83 -0.67 12.01
CA ARG A 56 5.94 -1.27 11.01
C ARG A 56 6.61 -2.44 10.27
N LEU A 57 7.92 -2.35 10.00
CA LEU A 57 8.66 -3.44 9.39
C LEU A 57 8.67 -4.69 10.28
N GLN A 58 8.82 -4.50 11.59
CA GLN A 58 8.75 -5.61 12.56
C GLN A 58 7.34 -6.24 12.57
N HIS A 59 6.30 -5.41 12.45
CA HIS A 59 4.93 -5.91 12.38
C HIS A 59 4.74 -6.86 11.21
N VAL A 60 5.10 -6.45 9.99
CA VAL A 60 4.87 -7.27 8.78
C VAL A 60 5.78 -8.50 8.70
N ARG A 61 6.94 -8.47 9.36
CA ARG A 61 7.79 -9.64 9.49
C ARG A 61 7.18 -10.70 10.37
N ARG A 62 6.47 -10.29 11.42
CA ARG A 62 5.82 -11.19 12.37
C ARG A 62 4.46 -11.65 11.86
N ASP A 63 3.69 -10.72 11.30
CA ASP A 63 2.34 -10.98 10.79
C ASP A 63 2.18 -10.27 9.45
N PRO A 64 2.10 -11.03 8.34
CA PRO A 64 2.10 -10.45 7.01
C PRO A 64 0.77 -9.79 6.62
N ARG A 65 -0.28 -9.92 7.42
CA ARG A 65 -1.60 -9.36 7.10
C ARG A 65 -1.56 -7.84 7.15
N VAL A 66 -2.09 -7.22 6.09
CA VAL A 66 -2.16 -5.77 5.95
C VAL A 66 -3.48 -5.36 5.31
N SER A 67 -3.85 -4.12 5.55
CA SER A 67 -4.95 -3.45 4.85
C SER A 67 -4.47 -2.08 4.40
N LEU A 68 -4.81 -1.69 3.18
CA LEU A 68 -4.45 -0.40 2.61
C LEU A 68 -5.70 0.29 2.10
N THR A 69 -5.95 1.50 2.60
CA THR A 69 -7.00 2.36 2.06
C THR A 69 -6.37 3.49 1.29
N VAL A 70 -6.77 3.63 0.03
CA VAL A 70 -6.34 4.69 -0.88
C VAL A 70 -7.49 5.66 -1.06
N LEU A 71 -7.25 6.92 -0.73
CA LEU A 71 -8.24 7.98 -0.78
C LEU A 71 -8.02 8.81 -2.04
N SER A 72 -9.10 9.10 -2.79
CA SER A 72 -8.97 10.01 -3.93
C SER A 72 -8.50 11.38 -3.43
N GLU A 73 -7.49 11.95 -4.08
CA GLU A 73 -7.05 13.32 -3.77
C GLU A 73 -8.11 14.37 -4.11
N ASP A 74 -9.08 14.02 -4.96
CA ASP A 74 -10.20 14.89 -5.33
C ASP A 74 -11.34 14.87 -4.30
N GLY A 75 -11.31 13.93 -3.35
CA GLY A 75 -12.31 13.81 -2.29
C GLY A 75 -12.31 12.42 -1.67
N TRP A 76 -12.08 12.34 -0.37
CA TRP A 76 -11.91 11.08 0.36
C TRP A 76 -13.14 10.15 0.32
N ALA A 77 -14.32 10.69 0.02
CA ALA A 77 -15.52 9.86 -0.12
C ALA A 77 -15.37 8.82 -1.24
N THR A 78 -14.57 9.12 -2.26
CA THR A 78 -14.15 8.12 -3.26
C THR A 78 -12.84 7.49 -2.79
N HIS A 79 -12.89 6.20 -2.49
CA HIS A 79 -11.72 5.46 -2.01
C HIS A 79 -11.81 3.99 -2.38
N VAL A 80 -10.67 3.33 -2.31
CA VAL A 80 -10.55 1.87 -2.49
C VAL A 80 -9.73 1.32 -1.34
N THR A 81 -10.24 0.26 -0.71
CA THR A 81 -9.52 -0.50 0.32
C THR A 81 -9.17 -1.87 -0.21
N VAL A 82 -7.93 -2.29 -0.02
CA VAL A 82 -7.47 -3.64 -0.33
C VAL A 82 -7.02 -4.32 0.97
N LEU A 83 -7.42 -5.59 1.12
CA LEU A 83 -6.90 -6.48 2.15
C LEU A 83 -5.98 -7.48 1.50
N GLY A 84 -4.87 -7.76 2.15
CA GLY A 84 -3.94 -8.73 1.62
C GLY A 84 -2.85 -9.07 2.61
N ARG A 85 -1.76 -9.58 2.08
CA ARG A 85 -0.59 -9.94 2.87
C ARG A 85 0.69 -9.62 2.13
N VAL A 86 1.71 -9.30 2.89
CA VAL A 86 3.06 -9.17 2.35
C VAL A 86 3.56 -10.56 1.95
N VAL A 87 3.88 -10.74 0.68
CA VAL A 87 4.32 -12.03 0.11
C VAL A 87 5.78 -12.02 -0.31
N GLU A 88 6.38 -10.84 -0.43
CA GLU A 88 7.78 -10.68 -0.80
C GLU A 88 8.36 -9.48 -0.08
N MET A 89 9.57 -9.62 0.45
CA MET A 89 10.35 -8.52 1.02
C MET A 89 11.80 -8.68 0.59
N LYS A 90 12.43 -7.57 0.27
CA LYS A 90 13.87 -7.55 -0.01
C LYS A 90 14.47 -6.19 0.31
N ASP A 91 15.77 -6.18 0.56
CA ASP A 91 16.50 -4.94 0.74
C ASP A 91 16.38 -4.09 -0.53
N ASP A 92 16.13 -2.81 -0.35
CA ASP A 92 16.02 -1.85 -1.46
C ASP A 92 17.42 -1.44 -1.90
N GLU A 93 18.04 -2.26 -2.74
CA GLU A 93 19.40 -2.04 -3.22
C GLU A 93 19.48 -0.77 -4.06
N GLY A 94 20.46 0.08 -3.72
CA GLY A 94 20.65 1.35 -4.40
C GLY A 94 19.47 2.33 -4.19
N LEU A 95 18.56 2.03 -3.28
CA LEU A 95 17.36 2.83 -3.02
C LEU A 95 16.46 2.97 -4.26
N ALA A 96 16.49 1.97 -5.15
CA ALA A 96 15.77 2.03 -6.43
C ALA A 96 14.27 2.11 -6.24
N ASP A 97 13.70 1.35 -5.29
CA ASP A 97 12.25 1.32 -5.10
C ASP A 97 11.73 2.55 -4.36
N ILE A 98 12.45 3.04 -3.34
CA ILE A 98 12.02 4.30 -2.70
C ILE A 98 12.13 5.47 -3.68
N ASP A 99 13.08 5.44 -4.60
CA ASP A 99 13.18 6.45 -5.65
C ASP A 99 11.98 6.39 -6.60
N ARG A 100 11.51 5.20 -6.97
CA ARG A 100 10.27 5.03 -7.76
C ARG A 100 9.08 5.65 -7.04
N LEU A 101 8.91 5.36 -5.76
CA LEU A 101 7.83 5.90 -4.92
C LEU A 101 7.93 7.42 -4.81
N SER A 102 9.10 7.93 -4.48
CA SER A 102 9.34 9.36 -4.33
C SER A 102 9.08 10.12 -5.64
N THR A 103 9.56 9.61 -6.76
CA THR A 103 9.34 10.22 -8.06
C THR A 103 7.86 10.24 -8.42
N HIS A 104 7.14 9.18 -8.11
CA HIS A 104 5.69 9.09 -8.33
C HIS A 104 4.91 10.16 -7.54
N TYR A 105 5.28 10.40 -6.28
CA TYR A 105 4.58 11.35 -5.41
C TYR A 105 5.10 12.77 -5.49
N THR A 106 6.40 12.98 -5.74
CA THR A 106 7.04 14.30 -5.63
C THR A 106 7.71 14.79 -6.91
N GLY A 107 7.95 13.90 -7.88
CA GLY A 107 8.71 14.22 -9.08
C GLY A 107 10.23 14.11 -8.91
N HIS A 108 10.72 13.74 -7.73
CA HIS A 108 12.16 13.70 -7.42
C HIS A 108 12.54 12.38 -6.77
N ALA A 109 13.84 12.00 -6.90
CA ALA A 109 14.39 10.91 -6.12
C ALA A 109 14.31 11.21 -4.62
N TYR A 110 14.32 10.16 -3.81
CA TYR A 110 14.21 10.30 -2.35
C TYR A 110 15.47 11.00 -1.80
N THR A 111 15.25 12.00 -0.96
CA THR A 111 16.34 12.88 -0.51
C THR A 111 17.24 12.25 0.52
N ASN A 112 16.70 11.45 1.47
CA ASN A 112 17.51 10.80 2.49
C ASN A 112 18.16 9.54 1.92
N ARG A 113 19.50 9.61 1.75
CA ARG A 113 20.30 8.50 1.18
C ARG A 113 21.05 7.69 2.25
N ASP A 114 20.89 8.02 3.52
CA ASP A 114 21.77 7.51 4.59
C ASP A 114 21.21 6.28 5.30
N ARG A 115 19.96 5.92 5.03
CA ARG A 115 19.31 4.83 5.73
C ARG A 115 18.97 3.69 4.78
N ALA A 116 19.24 2.47 5.26
CA ALA A 116 18.81 1.27 4.56
C ALA A 116 17.28 1.15 4.58
N ARG A 117 16.70 0.67 3.50
CA ARG A 117 15.26 0.52 3.34
C ARG A 117 14.92 -0.88 2.86
N VAL A 118 13.70 -1.30 3.13
CA VAL A 118 13.17 -2.59 2.72
C VAL A 118 11.94 -2.38 1.86
N SER A 119 11.91 -3.04 0.71
CA SER A 119 10.76 -3.09 -0.18
C SER A 119 9.87 -4.28 0.18
N ALA A 120 8.57 -4.08 0.18
CA ALA A 120 7.60 -5.13 0.46
C ALA A 120 6.47 -5.10 -0.56
N TRP A 121 6.07 -6.27 -1.05
CA TRP A 121 4.98 -6.42 -2.00
C TRP A 121 3.80 -7.11 -1.33
N ILE A 122 2.64 -6.52 -1.49
CA ILE A 122 1.36 -6.98 -0.94
C ILE A 122 0.58 -7.67 -2.06
N GLU A 123 0.18 -8.90 -1.84
CA GLU A 123 -0.80 -9.60 -2.68
C GLU A 123 -2.20 -9.25 -2.19
N VAL A 124 -3.06 -8.80 -3.10
CA VAL A 124 -4.44 -8.42 -2.78
C VAL A 124 -5.31 -9.68 -2.74
N GLU A 125 -5.98 -9.90 -1.62
CA GLU A 125 -6.89 -11.03 -1.41
C GLU A 125 -8.36 -10.64 -1.50
N ARG A 126 -8.70 -9.41 -1.06
CA ARG A 126 -10.04 -8.84 -1.09
C ARG A 126 -9.94 -7.34 -1.30
N TRP A 127 -11.00 -6.75 -1.82
CA TRP A 127 -11.09 -5.30 -1.99
C TRP A 127 -12.52 -4.82 -1.84
N HIS A 128 -12.69 -3.54 -1.53
CA HIS A 128 -13.95 -2.82 -1.73
C HIS A 128 -13.66 -1.38 -2.15
N GLY A 129 -14.64 -0.76 -2.78
CA GLY A 129 -14.59 0.64 -3.14
C GLY A 129 -15.82 1.38 -2.65
N TRP A 130 -15.73 2.69 -2.57
CA TRP A 130 -16.83 3.57 -2.23
C TRP A 130 -16.85 4.80 -3.16
N GLY A 131 -17.99 5.51 -3.18
CA GLY A 131 -18.16 6.63 -4.11
C GLY A 131 -18.19 6.16 -5.56
N ALA A 132 -17.34 6.70 -6.39
CA ALA A 132 -17.27 6.35 -7.81
C ALA A 132 -16.80 4.91 -8.06
N HIS A 133 -16.18 4.27 -7.06
CA HIS A 133 -15.64 2.91 -7.17
C HIS A 133 -16.37 1.92 -6.28
N LYS A 134 -17.65 2.19 -6.01
CA LYS A 134 -18.43 1.34 -5.14
C LYS A 134 -18.54 -0.08 -5.70
N ASP A 135 -18.11 -1.04 -4.91
CA ASP A 135 -18.29 -2.46 -5.18
C ASP A 135 -19.75 -2.86 -4.97
N SER A 136 -20.22 -3.81 -5.75
CA SER A 136 -21.57 -4.37 -5.59
C SER A 136 -21.74 -5.14 -4.28
N ASP A 137 -20.66 -5.70 -3.74
CA ASP A 137 -20.66 -6.42 -2.47
C ASP A 137 -19.94 -5.59 -1.40
N GLN A 138 -20.69 -4.70 -0.78
CA GLN A 138 -20.18 -3.81 0.28
C GLN A 138 -20.31 -4.40 1.69
N THR A 139 -20.82 -5.60 1.81
CA THR A 139 -21.00 -6.27 3.10
C THR A 139 -19.71 -6.96 3.50
N GLY A 140 -18.81 -6.21 3.98
CA GLY A 140 -17.55 -6.62 4.55
C GLY A 140 -17.11 -8.05 4.53
#